data_566c701df407b6f66c1070e9c66ceec0
#
_entry.id   566c701df407b6f66c1070e9c66ceec0
#
_cell.length_a   1.000
_cell.length_b   1.000
_cell.length_c   1.000
_cell.angle_alpha   90.00
_cell.angle_beta   90.00
_cell.angle_gamma   90.00
#
_symmetry.space_group_name_H-M   'P 1'
#
loop_
_entity.id
_entity.type
_entity.pdbx_description
1 polymer ?
#
loop_
_entity_poly.entity_id
_entity_poly.type
_entity_poly.pdbx_seq_one_letter_code
_entity_poly.pdbx_strand_id
1 'polypeptide(L)'
;MRPDRARALLPALALLLAAAAGAQSLPPRLLEKAQLLPTPARAELQRHAATLAAMTPAQREAFAARVAEWDAQRPALQRERRDAWQAWQALPDAERQRLRAAAAAYAALPPEQQQDLRAQYDAIDGSERRGWLLGPTLGADYPKLHALVSQVPPEQREALLDALRGLSPEGRADLAVLAQRTPPHERDALRKALLAQPARGRDAWLREQLHR
;
A
#
# COMPACT_ATOMS: atom_id res chain seq x y z
N MET A 1 -46.64 -18.45 47.76
CA MET A 1 -47.17 -17.76 46.57
C MET A 1 -46.36 -16.48 46.33
N ARG A 2 -45.49 -16.48 45.40
CA ARG A 2 -44.79 -15.29 44.89
C ARG A 2 -44.64 -15.39 43.37
N PRO A 3 -45.50 -14.75 42.59
CA PRO A 3 -45.31 -14.61 41.15
C PRO A 3 -45.19 -13.13 40.75
N ASP A 4 -44.07 -12.45 40.96
CA ASP A 4 -43.93 -11.11 40.44
C ASP A 4 -42.48 -10.69 40.02
N ARG A 5 -41.53 -11.64 40.02
CA ARG A 5 -40.15 -11.30 39.59
C ARG A 5 -39.88 -11.51 38.10
N ALA A 6 -40.79 -12.16 37.35
CA ALA A 6 -40.58 -12.46 35.93
C ALA A 6 -41.00 -11.31 34.98
N ARG A 7 -41.83 -10.38 35.45
CA ARG A 7 -42.33 -9.27 34.60
C ARG A 7 -41.41 -8.02 34.53
N ALA A 8 -40.47 -7.89 35.45
CA ALA A 8 -39.57 -6.73 35.51
C ALA A 8 -38.33 -6.84 34.60
N LEU A 9 -38.02 -8.04 34.09
CA LEU A 9 -36.81 -8.26 33.24
C LEU A 9 -37.05 -8.00 31.75
N LEU A 10 -38.29 -8.04 31.29
CA LEU A 10 -38.62 -7.85 29.87
C LEU A 10 -38.38 -6.40 29.35
N PRO A 11 -38.67 -5.33 30.09
CA PRO A 11 -38.38 -3.98 29.61
C PRO A 11 -36.87 -3.63 29.59
N ALA A 12 -36.07 -4.24 30.48
CA ALA A 12 -34.61 -4.01 30.50
C ALA A 12 -33.92 -4.68 29.31
N LEU A 13 -34.38 -5.85 28.88
CA LEU A 13 -33.82 -6.54 27.69
C LEU A 13 -34.22 -5.83 26.39
N ALA A 14 -35.45 -5.28 26.32
CA ALA A 14 -35.89 -4.49 25.17
C ALA A 14 -35.15 -3.15 25.05
N LEU A 15 -34.78 -2.51 26.17
CA LEU A 15 -33.95 -1.30 26.17
C LEU A 15 -32.49 -1.56 25.76
N LEU A 16 -31.91 -2.71 26.11
CA LEU A 16 -30.57 -3.12 25.66
C LEU A 16 -30.54 -3.46 24.16
N LEU A 17 -31.61 -4.06 23.61
CA LEU A 17 -31.73 -4.31 22.17
C LEU A 17 -31.96 -3.02 21.36
N ALA A 18 -32.73 -2.06 21.92
CA ALA A 18 -32.92 -0.76 21.26
C ALA A 18 -31.65 0.10 21.24
N ALA A 19 -30.79 0.03 22.27
CA ALA A 19 -29.52 0.70 22.30
C ALA A 19 -28.53 0.10 21.29
N ALA A 20 -28.59 -1.20 21.00
CA ALA A 20 -27.76 -1.85 19.99
C ALA A 20 -28.18 -1.50 18.53
N ALA A 21 -29.49 -1.25 18.31
CA ALA A 21 -30.00 -0.89 16.98
C ALA A 21 -29.67 0.56 16.57
N GLY A 22 -29.49 1.47 17.54
CA GLY A 22 -29.15 2.88 17.27
C GLY A 22 -27.68 3.15 16.93
N ALA A 23 -26.79 2.18 17.17
CA ALA A 23 -25.35 2.36 16.99
C ALA A 23 -24.83 2.05 15.57
N GLN A 24 -25.70 1.61 14.66
CA GLN A 24 -25.28 1.16 13.31
C GLN A 24 -25.63 2.14 12.18
N SER A 25 -26.24 3.27 12.48
CA SER A 25 -26.62 4.25 11.46
C SER A 25 -25.54 5.33 11.29
N LEU A 26 -25.14 5.56 10.05
CA LEU A 26 -24.35 6.74 9.68
C LEU A 26 -25.04 8.02 10.15
N PRO A 27 -24.29 9.06 10.59
CA PRO A 27 -24.85 10.36 10.86
C PRO A 27 -25.71 10.85 9.68
N PRO A 28 -26.85 11.53 9.92
CA PRO A 28 -27.79 11.92 8.84
C PRO A 28 -27.15 12.64 7.67
N ARG A 29 -26.20 13.54 7.94
CA ARG A 29 -25.45 14.26 6.90
C ARG A 29 -24.57 13.35 6.03
N LEU A 30 -24.09 12.23 6.55
CA LEU A 30 -23.33 11.25 5.79
C LEU A 30 -24.23 10.30 5.03
N LEU A 31 -25.44 10.02 5.52
CA LEU A 31 -26.43 9.22 4.81
C LEU A 31 -26.88 9.89 3.49
N GLU A 32 -27.14 11.19 3.51
CA GLU A 32 -27.49 11.94 2.31
C GLU A 32 -26.36 11.90 1.26
N LYS A 33 -25.11 12.15 1.69
CA LYS A 33 -23.94 12.07 0.81
C LYS A 33 -23.67 10.65 0.34
N ALA A 34 -23.91 9.64 1.17
CA ALA A 34 -23.71 8.25 0.80
C ALA A 34 -24.66 7.81 -0.33
N GLN A 35 -25.84 8.41 -0.46
CA GLN A 35 -26.77 8.12 -1.55
C GLN A 35 -26.22 8.54 -2.91
N LEU A 36 -25.36 9.56 -2.95
CA LEU A 36 -24.72 10.06 -4.16
C LEU A 36 -23.49 9.24 -4.60
N LEU A 37 -23.01 8.32 -3.74
CA LEU A 37 -21.84 7.49 -4.04
C LEU A 37 -22.20 6.31 -4.95
N PRO A 38 -21.29 5.87 -5.81
CA PRO A 38 -21.39 4.58 -6.49
C PRO A 38 -21.57 3.42 -5.50
N THR A 39 -22.28 2.37 -5.93
CA THR A 39 -22.60 1.21 -5.07
C THR A 39 -21.40 0.62 -4.31
N PRO A 40 -20.20 0.40 -4.93
CA PRO A 40 -19.06 -0.14 -4.21
C PRO A 40 -18.54 0.81 -3.12
N ALA A 41 -18.47 2.11 -3.38
CA ALA A 41 -18.03 3.10 -2.39
C ALA A 41 -19.02 3.21 -1.21
N ARG A 42 -20.32 3.09 -1.49
CA ARG A 42 -21.37 3.04 -0.46
C ARG A 42 -21.22 1.83 0.45
N ALA A 43 -21.00 0.65 -0.13
CA ALA A 43 -20.79 -0.59 0.62
C ALA A 43 -19.53 -0.50 1.52
N GLU A 44 -18.47 0.14 1.03
CA GLU A 44 -17.25 0.37 1.81
C GLU A 44 -17.49 1.33 2.98
N LEU A 45 -18.20 2.44 2.76
CA LEU A 45 -18.58 3.38 3.80
C LEU A 45 -19.44 2.70 4.90
N GLN A 46 -20.36 1.82 4.51
CA GLN A 46 -21.17 1.06 5.45
C GLN A 46 -20.31 0.08 6.28
N ARG A 47 -19.35 -0.61 5.66
CA ARG A 47 -18.41 -1.48 6.39
C ARG A 47 -17.57 -0.69 7.40
N HIS A 48 -17.07 0.47 7.04
CA HIS A 48 -16.32 1.33 7.96
C HIS A 48 -17.20 1.82 9.13
N ALA A 49 -18.45 2.22 8.84
CA ALA A 49 -19.40 2.62 9.88
C ALA A 49 -19.70 1.47 10.85
N ALA A 50 -19.90 0.25 10.36
CA ALA A 50 -20.11 -0.94 11.19
C ALA A 50 -18.86 -1.23 12.06
N THR A 51 -17.66 -1.08 11.51
CA THR A 51 -16.40 -1.25 12.27
C THR A 51 -16.31 -0.24 13.41
N LEU A 52 -16.60 1.05 13.14
CA LEU A 52 -16.60 2.09 14.17
C LEU A 52 -17.68 1.85 15.24
N ALA A 53 -18.85 1.40 14.85
CA ALA A 53 -19.94 1.08 15.77
C ALA A 53 -19.60 -0.09 16.71
N ALA A 54 -18.85 -1.08 16.21
CA ALA A 54 -18.39 -2.24 16.98
C ALA A 54 -17.27 -1.94 17.98
N MET A 55 -16.61 -0.77 17.88
CA MET A 55 -15.51 -0.39 18.77
C MET A 55 -16.02 -0.15 20.22
N THR A 56 -15.24 -0.61 21.18
CA THR A 56 -15.42 -0.22 22.60
C THR A 56 -15.16 1.27 22.81
N PRO A 57 -15.63 1.87 23.91
CA PRO A 57 -15.31 3.27 24.22
C PRO A 57 -13.82 3.58 24.20
N ALA A 58 -13.00 2.74 24.81
CA ALA A 58 -11.54 2.90 24.81
C ALA A 58 -10.92 2.81 23.40
N GLN A 59 -11.41 1.92 22.55
CA GLN A 59 -10.97 1.81 21.16
C GLN A 59 -11.38 3.05 20.34
N ARG A 60 -12.55 3.61 20.56
CA ARG A 60 -13.00 4.87 19.92
C ARG A 60 -12.16 6.06 20.32
N GLU A 61 -11.83 6.17 21.62
CA GLU A 61 -10.93 7.23 22.13
C GLU A 61 -9.53 7.12 21.50
N ALA A 62 -8.93 5.92 21.50
CA ALA A 62 -7.64 5.68 20.86
C ALA A 62 -7.69 5.94 19.34
N PHE A 63 -8.79 5.64 18.66
CA PHE A 63 -8.99 5.97 17.26
C PHE A 63 -9.07 7.47 17.04
N ALA A 64 -9.86 8.19 17.86
CA ALA A 64 -9.97 9.65 17.80
C ALA A 64 -8.62 10.36 18.01
N ALA A 65 -7.80 9.87 18.96
CA ALA A 65 -6.45 10.38 19.19
C ALA A 65 -5.57 10.20 17.92
N ARG A 66 -5.58 9.04 17.28
CA ARG A 66 -4.85 8.80 16.02
C ARG A 66 -5.34 9.69 14.87
N VAL A 67 -6.65 9.94 14.78
CA VAL A 67 -7.21 10.86 13.78
C VAL A 67 -6.71 12.27 14.04
N ALA A 68 -6.72 12.75 15.28
CA ALA A 68 -6.21 14.06 15.65
C ALA A 68 -4.70 14.21 15.34
N GLU A 69 -3.89 13.18 15.64
CA GLU A 69 -2.47 13.15 15.25
C GLU A 69 -2.28 13.19 13.73
N TRP A 70 -3.14 12.48 12.98
CA TRP A 70 -3.12 12.50 11.52
C TRP A 70 -3.46 13.89 10.97
N ASP A 71 -4.51 14.52 11.49
CA ASP A 71 -4.98 15.81 11.01
C ASP A 71 -4.01 16.95 11.38
N ALA A 72 -3.23 16.81 12.45
CA ALA A 72 -2.18 17.73 12.84
C ALA A 72 -0.93 17.65 11.93
N GLN A 73 -0.79 16.62 11.10
CA GLN A 73 0.36 16.49 10.20
C GLN A 73 0.26 17.45 9.02
N ARG A 74 1.43 17.88 8.54
CA ARG A 74 1.50 18.69 7.31
C ARG A 74 0.91 17.91 6.13
N PRO A 75 0.17 18.58 5.22
CA PRO A 75 -0.46 17.92 4.07
C PRO A 75 0.51 17.13 3.17
N ALA A 76 1.76 17.58 3.06
CA ALA A 76 2.80 16.86 2.33
C ALA A 76 3.11 15.49 2.95
N LEU A 77 3.26 15.43 4.28
CA LEU A 77 3.50 14.18 5.00
C LEU A 77 2.29 13.23 4.94
N GLN A 78 1.07 13.78 5.02
CA GLN A 78 -0.14 12.98 4.85
C GLN A 78 -0.22 12.36 3.45
N ARG A 79 0.17 13.10 2.38
CA ARG A 79 0.24 12.55 1.02
C ARG A 79 1.27 11.43 0.93
N GLU A 80 2.50 11.68 1.40
CA GLU A 80 3.58 10.69 1.40
C GLU A 80 3.16 9.38 2.09
N ARG A 81 2.53 9.49 3.27
CA ARG A 81 2.04 8.31 4.01
C ARG A 81 0.91 7.57 3.29
N ARG A 82 0.00 8.29 2.61
CA ARG A 82 -1.03 7.66 1.79
C ARG A 82 -0.43 6.94 0.58
N ASP A 83 0.53 7.58 -0.09
CA ASP A 83 1.22 6.98 -1.24
C ASP A 83 1.99 5.73 -0.83
N ALA A 84 2.68 5.76 0.31
CA ALA A 84 3.36 4.59 0.88
C ALA A 84 2.38 3.46 1.23
N TRP A 85 1.22 3.78 1.79
CA TRP A 85 0.18 2.80 2.09
C TRP A 85 -0.41 2.16 0.83
N GLN A 86 -0.71 2.96 -0.20
CA GLN A 86 -1.19 2.45 -1.49
C GLN A 86 -0.15 1.57 -2.16
N ALA A 87 1.12 2.01 -2.15
CA ALA A 87 2.23 1.21 -2.65
C ALA A 87 2.34 -0.13 -1.92
N TRP A 88 2.28 -0.13 -0.58
CA TRP A 88 2.26 -1.34 0.22
C TRP A 88 1.11 -2.30 -0.16
N GLN A 89 -0.10 -1.78 -0.37
CA GLN A 89 -1.24 -2.60 -0.79
C GLN A 89 -1.05 -3.22 -2.17
N ALA A 90 -0.38 -2.51 -3.08
CA ALA A 90 -0.09 -2.97 -4.43
C ALA A 90 1.07 -3.98 -4.51
N LEU A 91 1.85 -4.18 -3.43
CA LEU A 91 2.94 -5.14 -3.43
C LEU A 91 2.44 -6.58 -3.40
N PRO A 92 3.10 -7.51 -4.11
CA PRO A 92 2.89 -8.95 -3.95
C PRO A 92 3.12 -9.41 -2.49
N ASP A 93 2.48 -10.49 -2.09
CA ASP A 93 2.61 -11.02 -0.72
C ASP A 93 4.05 -11.32 -0.31
N ALA A 94 4.85 -11.87 -1.21
CA ALA A 94 6.26 -12.16 -0.96
C ALA A 94 7.07 -10.88 -0.65
N GLU A 95 6.81 -9.78 -1.36
CA GLU A 95 7.44 -8.48 -1.09
C GLU A 95 6.99 -7.92 0.26
N ARG A 96 5.70 -7.99 0.58
CA ARG A 96 5.18 -7.57 1.88
C ARG A 96 5.79 -8.37 3.04
N GLN A 97 5.99 -9.67 2.87
CA GLN A 97 6.67 -10.51 3.87
C GLN A 97 8.12 -10.09 4.08
N ARG A 98 8.87 -9.82 3.02
CA ARG A 98 10.25 -9.31 3.11
C ARG A 98 10.32 -7.98 3.85
N LEU A 99 9.40 -7.05 3.56
CA LEU A 99 9.33 -5.77 4.26
C LEU A 99 8.99 -5.93 5.73
N ARG A 100 8.08 -6.84 6.10
CA ARG A 100 7.80 -7.13 7.52
C ARG A 100 9.02 -7.69 8.23
N ALA A 101 9.75 -8.61 7.59
CA ALA A 101 10.98 -9.15 8.14
C ALA A 101 12.06 -8.08 8.32
N ALA A 102 12.24 -7.21 7.32
CA ALA A 102 13.17 -6.08 7.40
C ALA A 102 12.77 -5.07 8.50
N ALA A 103 11.48 -4.77 8.64
CA ALA A 103 10.98 -3.92 9.71
C ALA A 103 11.22 -4.51 11.11
N ALA A 104 11.03 -5.82 11.27
CA ALA A 104 11.33 -6.52 12.52
C ALA A 104 12.85 -6.51 12.83
N ALA A 105 13.68 -6.74 11.81
CA ALA A 105 15.13 -6.66 11.95
C ALA A 105 15.59 -5.25 12.33
N TYR A 106 15.04 -4.21 11.67
CA TYR A 106 15.31 -2.82 12.01
C TYR A 106 14.90 -2.48 13.46
N ALA A 107 13.72 -2.92 13.88
CA ALA A 107 13.24 -2.67 15.24
C ALA A 107 14.12 -3.36 16.32
N ALA A 108 14.82 -4.43 15.97
CA ALA A 108 15.74 -5.13 16.86
C ALA A 108 17.15 -4.50 16.95
N LEU A 109 17.46 -3.52 16.08
CA LEU A 109 18.75 -2.83 16.10
C LEU A 109 18.86 -1.87 17.29
N PRO A 110 20.09 -1.62 17.81
CA PRO A 110 20.35 -0.55 18.74
C PRO A 110 19.88 0.80 18.22
N PRO A 111 19.43 1.73 19.11
CA PRO A 111 18.90 3.04 18.69
C PRO A 111 19.87 3.86 17.82
N GLU A 112 21.17 3.78 18.07
CA GLU A 112 22.21 4.45 17.28
C GLU A 112 22.20 3.96 15.83
N GLN A 113 22.19 2.63 15.62
CA GLN A 113 22.15 2.04 14.28
C GLN A 113 20.84 2.36 13.55
N GLN A 114 19.72 2.44 14.28
CA GLN A 114 18.45 2.89 13.69
C GLN A 114 18.54 4.34 13.23
N GLN A 115 19.19 5.22 13.99
CA GLN A 115 19.41 6.63 13.64
C GLN A 115 20.30 6.75 12.41
N ASP A 116 21.41 6.00 12.36
CA ASP A 116 22.32 6.00 11.21
C ASP A 116 21.62 5.57 9.92
N LEU A 117 20.87 4.46 9.97
CA LEU A 117 20.09 4.00 8.81
C LEU A 117 19.03 5.02 8.38
N ARG A 118 18.41 5.69 9.34
CA ARG A 118 17.42 6.75 9.04
C ARG A 118 18.08 7.96 8.39
N ALA A 119 19.25 8.38 8.90
CA ALA A 119 20.02 9.47 8.31
C ALA A 119 20.47 9.15 6.87
N GLN A 120 20.91 7.91 6.64
CA GLN A 120 21.26 7.44 5.28
C GLN A 120 20.05 7.50 4.34
N TYR A 121 18.88 7.03 4.81
CA TYR A 121 17.64 7.09 4.02
C TYR A 121 17.20 8.54 3.71
N ASP A 122 17.32 9.43 4.69
CA ASP A 122 16.97 10.85 4.52
C ASP A 122 17.93 11.59 3.56
N ALA A 123 19.16 11.11 3.43
CA ALA A 123 20.14 11.63 2.47
C ALA A 123 19.89 11.18 1.02
N ILE A 124 19.09 10.11 0.80
CA ILE A 124 18.76 9.64 -0.54
C ILE A 124 17.89 10.69 -1.28
N ASP A 125 18.16 10.88 -2.57
CA ASP A 125 17.34 11.76 -3.42
C ASP A 125 15.87 11.38 -3.42
N GLY A 126 14.99 12.38 -3.51
CA GLY A 126 13.55 12.17 -3.49
C GLY A 126 13.01 11.30 -4.64
N SER A 127 13.69 11.24 -5.79
CA SER A 127 13.32 10.35 -6.89
C SER A 127 13.67 8.90 -6.57
N GLU A 128 14.83 8.65 -5.99
CA GLU A 128 15.25 7.33 -5.53
C GLU A 128 14.37 6.82 -4.40
N ARG A 129 14.05 7.68 -3.41
CA ARG A 129 13.10 7.32 -2.34
C ARG A 129 11.75 6.87 -2.87
N ARG A 130 11.25 7.49 -3.95
CA ARG A 130 10.04 7.01 -4.64
C ARG A 130 10.20 5.63 -5.25
N GLY A 131 11.41 5.29 -5.69
CA GLY A 131 11.73 3.94 -6.19
C GLY A 131 11.51 2.85 -5.14
N TRP A 132 11.79 3.13 -3.88
CA TRP A 132 11.56 2.17 -2.77
C TRP A 132 10.09 1.82 -2.56
N LEU A 133 9.15 2.62 -3.07
CA LEU A 133 7.73 2.28 -3.07
C LEU A 133 7.40 1.10 -3.99
N LEU A 134 8.30 0.73 -4.90
CA LEU A 134 8.16 -0.46 -5.77
C LEU A 134 8.48 -1.79 -5.05
N GLY A 135 8.87 -1.72 -3.80
CA GLY A 135 9.22 -2.86 -2.96
C GLY A 135 10.73 -3.15 -2.92
N PRO A 136 11.18 -4.06 -2.04
CA PRO A 136 12.59 -4.30 -1.78
C PRO A 136 13.34 -4.85 -3.00
N THR A 137 12.69 -5.64 -3.86
CA THR A 137 13.32 -6.21 -5.06
C THR A 137 13.66 -5.13 -6.10
N LEU A 138 12.75 -4.19 -6.35
CA LEU A 138 12.93 -3.19 -7.39
C LEU A 138 13.48 -1.86 -6.87
N GLY A 139 13.30 -1.55 -5.59
CA GLY A 139 13.75 -0.30 -5.00
C GLY A 139 15.26 -0.09 -5.12
N ALA A 140 16.04 -1.12 -4.84
CA ALA A 140 17.50 -1.09 -4.96
C ALA A 140 18.00 -0.90 -6.41
N ASP A 141 17.26 -1.44 -7.38
CA ASP A 141 17.60 -1.36 -8.80
C ASP A 141 16.98 -0.12 -9.49
N TYR A 142 16.08 0.60 -8.80
CA TYR A 142 15.32 1.71 -9.38
C TYR A 142 16.18 2.81 -10.01
N PRO A 143 17.28 3.29 -9.40
CA PRO A 143 18.12 4.32 -10.02
C PRO A 143 18.60 3.92 -11.41
N LYS A 144 18.94 2.64 -11.60
CA LYS A 144 19.43 2.07 -12.85
C LYS A 144 18.32 1.83 -13.86
N LEU A 145 17.11 1.50 -13.40
CA LEU A 145 15.94 1.19 -14.22
C LEU A 145 15.02 2.40 -14.43
N HIS A 146 15.26 3.52 -13.77
CA HIS A 146 14.42 4.72 -13.80
C HIS A 146 14.08 5.16 -15.22
N ALA A 147 15.05 5.16 -16.11
CA ALA A 147 14.85 5.55 -17.53
C ALA A 147 13.80 4.70 -18.26
N LEU A 148 13.61 3.43 -17.84
CA LEU A 148 12.64 2.51 -18.43
C LEU A 148 11.27 2.60 -17.74
N VAL A 149 11.25 2.90 -16.44
CA VAL A 149 10.06 2.82 -15.59
C VAL A 149 9.32 4.17 -15.48
N SER A 150 10.03 5.30 -15.63
CA SER A 150 9.48 6.64 -15.38
C SER A 150 8.38 7.09 -16.36
N GLN A 151 8.40 6.59 -17.60
CA GLN A 151 7.50 6.98 -18.69
C GLN A 151 6.67 5.81 -19.21
N VAL A 152 6.26 4.92 -18.32
CA VAL A 152 5.43 3.76 -18.69
C VAL A 152 3.96 4.17 -18.71
N PRO A 153 3.23 3.89 -19.80
CA PRO A 153 1.79 4.05 -19.84
C PRO A 153 1.12 3.25 -18.70
N PRO A 154 0.06 3.79 -18.07
CA PRO A 154 -0.60 3.14 -16.92
C PRO A 154 -1.00 1.68 -17.19
N GLU A 155 -1.47 1.40 -18.41
CA GLU A 155 -1.92 0.08 -18.85
C GLU A 155 -0.79 -0.96 -18.97
N GLN A 156 0.46 -0.52 -19.14
CA GLN A 156 1.63 -1.39 -19.22
C GLN A 156 2.36 -1.54 -17.89
N ARG A 157 2.05 -0.67 -16.93
CA ARG A 157 2.83 -0.52 -15.70
C ARG A 157 2.86 -1.80 -14.87
N GLU A 158 1.72 -2.40 -14.62
CA GLU A 158 1.61 -3.63 -13.82
C GLU A 158 2.38 -4.78 -14.46
N ALA A 159 2.13 -5.04 -15.76
CA ALA A 159 2.81 -6.08 -16.49
C ALA A 159 4.35 -5.90 -16.52
N LEU A 160 4.83 -4.64 -16.64
CA LEU A 160 6.25 -4.35 -16.60
C LEU A 160 6.84 -4.61 -15.20
N LEU A 161 6.20 -4.14 -14.13
CA LEU A 161 6.68 -4.35 -12.77
C LEU A 161 6.75 -5.84 -12.43
N ASP A 162 5.79 -6.64 -12.86
CA ASP A 162 5.79 -8.09 -12.66
C ASP A 162 6.89 -8.76 -13.48
N ALA A 163 7.10 -8.31 -14.72
CA ALA A 163 8.21 -8.79 -15.52
C ALA A 163 9.57 -8.50 -14.85
N LEU A 164 9.77 -7.29 -14.31
CA LEU A 164 11.00 -6.89 -13.62
C LEU A 164 11.22 -7.69 -12.33
N ARG A 165 10.16 -7.97 -11.57
CA ARG A 165 10.25 -8.83 -10.35
C ARG A 165 10.61 -10.26 -10.69
N GLY A 166 10.16 -10.75 -11.85
CA GLY A 166 10.44 -12.10 -12.34
C GLY A 166 11.84 -12.29 -12.91
N LEU A 167 12.59 -11.22 -13.19
CA LEU A 167 13.98 -11.31 -13.62
C LEU A 167 14.91 -11.70 -12.48
N SER A 168 16.00 -12.40 -12.81
CA SER A 168 17.12 -12.58 -11.89
C SER A 168 17.81 -11.23 -11.58
N PRO A 169 18.60 -11.13 -10.49
CA PRO A 169 19.42 -9.93 -10.26
C PRO A 169 20.31 -9.56 -11.46
N GLU A 170 20.91 -10.57 -12.10
CA GLU A 170 21.74 -10.41 -13.29
C GLU A 170 20.89 -9.90 -14.47
N GLY A 171 19.70 -10.47 -14.70
CA GLY A 171 18.78 -10.03 -15.75
C GLY A 171 18.34 -8.57 -15.55
N ARG A 172 18.12 -8.13 -14.30
CA ARG A 172 17.85 -6.71 -14.02
C ARG A 172 19.04 -5.82 -14.27
N ALA A 173 20.26 -6.29 -13.96
CA ALA A 173 21.50 -5.57 -14.28
C ALA A 173 21.69 -5.43 -15.80
N ASP A 174 21.47 -6.50 -16.54
CA ASP A 174 21.53 -6.52 -18.00
C ASP A 174 20.52 -5.54 -18.62
N LEU A 175 19.29 -5.57 -18.13
CA LEU A 175 18.25 -4.64 -18.56
C LEU A 175 18.60 -3.18 -18.23
N ALA A 176 19.24 -2.92 -17.09
CA ALA A 176 19.68 -1.59 -16.72
C ALA A 176 20.72 -1.04 -17.73
N VAL A 177 21.67 -1.87 -18.16
CA VAL A 177 22.64 -1.50 -19.20
C VAL A 177 21.93 -1.22 -20.53
N LEU A 178 21.02 -2.08 -20.95
CA LEU A 178 20.22 -1.87 -22.16
C LEU A 178 19.39 -0.58 -22.09
N ALA A 179 18.74 -0.31 -20.96
CA ALA A 179 17.93 0.89 -20.75
C ALA A 179 18.76 2.18 -20.85
N GLN A 180 20.02 2.14 -20.40
CA GLN A 180 20.94 3.27 -20.52
C GLN A 180 21.45 3.48 -21.95
N ARG A 181 21.69 2.40 -22.70
CA ARG A 181 22.13 2.44 -24.10
C ARG A 181 21.00 2.79 -25.07
N THR A 182 19.76 2.51 -24.69
CA THR A 182 18.57 2.70 -25.56
C THR A 182 18.14 4.16 -25.54
N PRO A 183 18.08 4.83 -26.71
CA PRO A 183 17.56 6.20 -26.82
C PRO A 183 16.14 6.33 -26.27
N PRO A 184 15.73 7.50 -25.74
CA PRO A 184 14.42 7.68 -25.13
C PRO A 184 13.23 7.27 -26.01
N HIS A 185 13.31 7.53 -27.31
CA HIS A 185 12.25 7.21 -28.28
C HIS A 185 12.14 5.71 -28.61
N GLU A 186 13.17 4.90 -28.29
CA GLU A 186 13.19 3.45 -28.51
C GLU A 186 12.84 2.66 -27.25
N ARG A 187 12.77 3.29 -26.08
CA ARG A 187 12.49 2.61 -24.81
C ARG A 187 11.14 1.95 -24.73
N ASP A 188 10.13 2.47 -25.46
CA ASP A 188 8.84 1.83 -25.57
C ASP A 188 8.94 0.50 -26.34
N ALA A 189 9.71 0.48 -27.41
CA ALA A 189 9.98 -0.75 -28.17
C ALA A 189 10.72 -1.79 -27.32
N LEU A 190 11.73 -1.37 -26.54
CA LEU A 190 12.43 -2.26 -25.60
C LEU A 190 11.49 -2.86 -24.54
N ARG A 191 10.60 -2.05 -23.95
CA ARG A 191 9.60 -2.56 -22.99
C ARG A 191 8.68 -3.59 -23.63
N LYS A 192 8.14 -3.30 -24.80
CA LYS A 192 7.25 -4.22 -25.55
C LYS A 192 7.97 -5.51 -25.91
N ALA A 193 9.21 -5.43 -26.37
CA ALA A 193 10.02 -6.59 -26.69
C ALA A 193 10.29 -7.47 -25.45
N LEU A 194 10.60 -6.88 -24.31
CA LEU A 194 10.74 -7.60 -23.04
C LEU A 194 9.45 -8.29 -22.61
N LEU A 195 8.31 -7.58 -22.70
CA LEU A 195 7.01 -8.12 -22.30
C LEU A 195 6.54 -9.23 -23.23
N ALA A 196 6.91 -9.21 -24.50
CA ALA A 196 6.62 -10.26 -25.46
C ALA A 196 7.39 -11.57 -25.19
N GLN A 197 8.50 -11.52 -24.40
CA GLN A 197 9.25 -12.71 -24.08
C GLN A 197 8.53 -13.56 -23.01
N PRO A 198 8.55 -14.90 -23.16
CA PRO A 198 8.09 -15.80 -22.11
C PRO A 198 8.89 -15.53 -20.81
N ALA A 199 8.22 -15.60 -19.65
CA ALA A 199 8.84 -15.28 -18.37
C ALA A 199 10.18 -16.02 -18.14
N ARG A 200 10.25 -17.31 -18.47
CA ARG A 200 11.45 -18.15 -18.30
C ARG A 200 12.58 -17.82 -19.29
N GLY A 201 12.30 -17.10 -20.37
CA GLY A 201 13.27 -16.78 -21.41
C GLY A 201 13.83 -15.35 -21.32
N ARG A 202 13.29 -14.51 -20.44
CA ARG A 202 13.64 -13.08 -20.40
C ARG A 202 15.11 -12.83 -20.09
N ASP A 203 15.66 -13.53 -19.11
CA ASP A 203 17.08 -13.38 -18.75
C ASP A 203 18.03 -13.78 -19.88
N ALA A 204 17.72 -14.87 -20.59
CA ALA A 204 18.51 -15.31 -21.73
C ALA A 204 18.39 -14.32 -22.91
N TRP A 205 17.18 -13.82 -23.18
CA TRP A 205 16.96 -12.81 -24.20
C TRP A 205 17.71 -11.51 -23.90
N LEU A 206 17.71 -11.02 -22.65
CA LEU A 206 18.45 -9.81 -22.26
C LEU A 206 19.94 -9.97 -22.50
N ARG A 207 20.53 -11.09 -22.12
CA ARG A 207 21.97 -11.38 -22.40
C ARG A 207 22.26 -11.36 -23.89
N GLU A 208 21.40 -11.95 -24.72
CA GLU A 208 21.57 -11.91 -26.16
C GLU A 208 21.52 -10.47 -26.72
N GLN A 209 20.61 -9.63 -26.23
CA GLN A 209 20.51 -8.23 -26.64
C GLN A 209 21.78 -7.41 -26.30
N LEU A 210 22.47 -7.74 -25.21
CA LEU A 210 23.71 -7.04 -24.80
C LEU A 210 24.88 -7.34 -25.74
N HIS A 211 24.86 -8.48 -26.40
CA HIS A 211 25.93 -8.93 -27.32
C HIS A 211 25.69 -8.52 -28.78
N ARG A 212 24.57 -7.87 -29.07
CA ARG A 212 24.26 -7.27 -30.39
C ARG A 212 24.80 -5.85 -30.51
#